data_3977d4dac54cafe360e954af5c643246
#
_entry.id   3977d4dac54cafe360e954af5c643246
#
_cell.length_a   1.000
_cell.length_b   1.000
_cell.length_c   1.000
_cell.angle_alpha   90.00
_cell.angle_beta   90.00
_cell.angle_gamma   90.00
#
_symmetry.space_group_name_H-M   'P 1'
#
loop_
_entity.id
_entity.type
_entity.pdbx_description
1 polymer ?
#
loop_
_entity_poly.entity_id
_entity_poly.type
_entity_poly.pdbx_seq_one_letter_code
_entity_poly.pdbx_strand_id
1 'polypeptide(L)'
;MANYYNQDTVLWLNGKLVRSAEATTDLYGQTLHYGYGVFEGIRAYKTASGETKIFKAVEHYERLQKSAEALNLPYTWNVQELIDATYQVLAKNNQQDAYIRPLVYAPANMSFNLNTESHLAIMTWEMQPFLGDKLLRVYSSPFQRPNPKGFYIHAKAAGHYVNSILASQDAKAKGFDEALLSDMNGYIAEGPGANVFFEKDGVLYTPASGNILTGITRATVLEICSALSIPVVEKQCTQEELFAADAAFFCGTAAEVIGWQSIDQYQFPLAWNESLGRQIQVEYKNKVTEKQTAAISL
;
A
#
# COMPACT_ATOMS: atom_id res chain seq x y z
N MET A 1 -3.79 -3.46 -21.54
CA MET A 1 -3.92 -2.53 -20.38
C MET A 1 -5.04 -3.04 -19.50
N ALA A 2 -4.88 -2.98 -18.20
CA ALA A 2 -5.97 -3.31 -17.27
C ALA A 2 -7.10 -2.31 -17.48
N ASN A 3 -8.34 -2.81 -17.63
CA ASN A 3 -9.50 -1.97 -17.77
C ASN A 3 -10.04 -1.68 -16.37
N TYR A 4 -9.67 -0.52 -15.79
CA TYR A 4 -10.05 -0.17 -14.42
C TYR A 4 -11.52 0.23 -14.29
N TYR A 5 -12.14 0.71 -15.37
CA TYR A 5 -13.53 1.19 -15.39
C TYR A 5 -14.07 1.26 -16.83
N ASN A 6 -15.40 1.40 -16.93
CA ASN A 6 -16.13 1.73 -18.15
C ASN A 6 -17.03 2.93 -17.89
N GLN A 7 -17.81 3.36 -18.88
CA GLN A 7 -18.68 4.55 -18.79
C GLN A 7 -19.75 4.44 -17.69
N ASP A 8 -20.18 3.22 -17.35
CA ASP A 8 -21.23 2.94 -16.39
C ASP A 8 -20.70 2.67 -14.98
N THR A 9 -19.37 2.55 -14.83
CA THR A 9 -18.76 2.38 -13.51
C THR A 9 -19.12 3.54 -12.59
N VAL A 10 -19.64 3.21 -11.40
CA VAL A 10 -20.04 4.19 -10.40
C VAL A 10 -18.90 4.48 -9.47
N LEU A 11 -18.71 5.75 -9.15
CA LEU A 11 -17.79 6.22 -8.10
C LEU A 11 -18.55 7.17 -7.16
N TRP A 12 -18.00 7.39 -5.96
CA TRP A 12 -18.49 8.43 -5.07
C TRP A 12 -17.64 9.69 -5.24
N LEU A 13 -18.29 10.85 -5.38
CA LEU A 13 -17.64 12.13 -5.56
C LEU A 13 -18.36 13.20 -4.72
N ASN A 14 -17.68 13.76 -3.72
CA ASN A 14 -18.17 14.87 -2.90
C ASN A 14 -19.61 14.66 -2.38
N GLY A 15 -19.91 13.50 -1.80
CA GLY A 15 -21.22 13.20 -1.20
C GLY A 15 -22.21 12.54 -2.15
N LYS A 16 -21.86 12.28 -3.42
CA LYS A 16 -22.78 11.73 -4.43
C LYS A 16 -22.22 10.54 -5.17
N LEU A 17 -23.05 9.58 -5.50
CA LEU A 17 -22.74 8.53 -6.46
C LEU A 17 -22.92 9.10 -7.88
N VAL A 18 -21.87 9.00 -8.69
CA VAL A 18 -21.85 9.48 -10.08
C VAL A 18 -21.28 8.39 -11.00
N ARG A 19 -21.65 8.40 -12.28
CA ARG A 19 -21.01 7.54 -13.28
C ARG A 19 -19.63 8.11 -13.65
N SER A 20 -18.71 7.25 -14.02
CA SER A 20 -17.36 7.67 -14.42
C SER A 20 -17.37 8.65 -15.60
N ALA A 21 -18.35 8.49 -16.53
CA ALA A 21 -18.53 9.40 -17.64
C ALA A 21 -18.94 10.85 -17.22
N GLU A 22 -19.45 11.02 -16.02
CA GLU A 22 -19.91 12.29 -15.45
C GLU A 22 -18.89 12.89 -14.47
N ALA A 23 -17.93 12.09 -14.04
CA ALA A 23 -16.89 12.51 -13.10
C ALA A 23 -15.80 13.32 -13.83
N THR A 24 -15.77 14.62 -13.60
CA THR A 24 -14.81 15.53 -14.20
C THR A 24 -13.97 16.24 -13.14
N THR A 25 -12.80 16.71 -13.52
CA THR A 25 -11.95 17.56 -12.69
C THR A 25 -11.46 18.76 -13.50
N ASP A 26 -11.11 19.84 -12.79
CA ASP A 26 -10.57 21.03 -13.42
C ASP A 26 -9.12 20.80 -13.84
N LEU A 27 -8.76 21.18 -15.06
CA LEU A 27 -7.38 21.09 -15.54
C LEU A 27 -6.41 22.03 -14.80
N TYR A 28 -6.90 23.07 -14.15
CA TYR A 28 -6.09 23.96 -13.29
C TYR A 28 -5.99 23.47 -11.85
N GLY A 29 -6.38 22.23 -11.57
CA GLY A 29 -6.28 21.61 -10.23
C GLY A 29 -4.83 21.45 -9.79
N GLN A 30 -4.51 21.88 -8.56
CA GLN A 30 -3.16 21.74 -7.98
C GLN A 30 -2.69 20.29 -7.92
N THR A 31 -3.59 19.35 -7.68
CA THR A 31 -3.24 17.94 -7.65
C THR A 31 -2.71 17.45 -8.99
N LEU A 32 -3.30 17.93 -10.09
CA LEU A 32 -2.90 17.54 -11.43
C LEU A 32 -1.52 18.13 -11.81
N HIS A 33 -1.26 19.38 -11.43
CA HIS A 33 0.00 20.06 -11.77
C HIS A 33 1.15 19.75 -10.82
N TYR A 34 0.88 19.64 -9.51
CA TYR A 34 1.91 19.59 -8.48
C TYR A 34 1.87 18.30 -7.63
N GLY A 35 0.95 17.37 -7.92
CA GLY A 35 0.76 16.18 -7.10
C GLY A 35 0.26 16.49 -5.69
N TYR A 36 -0.32 17.68 -5.47
CA TYR A 36 -0.80 18.16 -4.17
C TYR A 36 -2.17 17.57 -3.87
N GLY A 37 -2.14 16.32 -3.41
CA GLY A 37 -3.28 15.51 -3.03
C GLY A 37 -2.81 14.30 -2.22
N VAL A 38 -3.72 13.62 -1.57
CA VAL A 38 -3.44 12.40 -0.78
C VAL A 38 -4.43 11.31 -1.15
N PHE A 39 -3.99 10.06 -1.03
CA PHE A 39 -4.85 8.94 -1.38
C PHE A 39 -4.67 7.75 -0.45
N GLU A 40 -5.60 6.83 -0.51
CA GLU A 40 -5.46 5.52 0.10
C GLU A 40 -5.53 4.39 -0.92
N GLY A 41 -4.98 3.26 -0.51
CA GLY A 41 -5.20 1.98 -1.15
C GLY A 41 -5.78 1.04 -0.12
N ILE A 42 -7.02 0.61 -0.33
CA ILE A 42 -7.77 -0.27 0.57
C ILE A 42 -8.18 -1.51 -0.21
N ARG A 43 -8.38 -2.63 0.46
CA ARG A 43 -8.94 -3.84 -0.17
C ARG A 43 -10.26 -4.23 0.48
N ALA A 44 -11.22 -4.58 -0.37
CA ALA A 44 -12.35 -5.40 0.00
C ALA A 44 -12.06 -6.85 -0.37
N TYR A 45 -12.50 -7.77 0.47
CA TYR A 45 -12.36 -9.21 0.27
C TYR A 45 -13.70 -9.90 0.40
N LYS A 46 -13.93 -10.89 -0.47
CA LYS A 46 -14.98 -11.87 -0.24
C LYS A 46 -14.54 -12.81 0.88
N THR A 47 -15.29 -12.80 1.97
CA THR A 47 -15.02 -13.67 3.13
C THR A 47 -15.45 -15.11 2.89
N ALA A 48 -15.06 -16.00 3.79
CA ALA A 48 -15.50 -17.40 3.78
C ALA A 48 -17.02 -17.56 3.93
N SER A 49 -17.71 -16.58 4.56
CA SER A 49 -19.18 -16.52 4.63
C SER A 49 -19.85 -16.04 3.34
N GLY A 50 -19.08 -15.56 2.36
CA GLY A 50 -19.56 -14.99 1.11
C GLY A 50 -19.88 -13.49 1.17
N GLU A 51 -19.70 -12.84 2.32
CA GLU A 51 -19.87 -11.40 2.50
C GLU A 51 -18.66 -10.64 1.96
N THR A 52 -18.86 -9.39 1.57
CA THR A 52 -17.79 -8.47 1.22
C THR A 52 -17.39 -7.67 2.45
N LYS A 53 -16.10 -7.70 2.83
CA LYS A 53 -15.58 -6.90 3.93
C LYS A 53 -14.41 -6.03 3.49
N ILE A 54 -14.46 -4.77 3.88
CA ILE A 54 -13.37 -3.82 3.68
C ILE A 54 -12.38 -4.02 4.84
N PHE A 55 -11.17 -4.44 4.52
CA PHE A 55 -10.16 -4.73 5.53
C PHE A 55 -9.55 -3.45 6.10
N LYS A 56 -9.55 -3.31 7.43
CA LYS A 56 -8.96 -2.17 8.15
C LYS A 56 -9.47 -0.80 7.65
N ALA A 57 -10.79 -0.72 7.33
CA ALA A 57 -11.39 0.47 6.75
C ALA A 57 -11.19 1.73 7.60
N VAL A 58 -11.37 1.62 8.92
CA VAL A 58 -11.22 2.74 9.86
C VAL A 58 -9.79 3.27 9.82
N GLU A 59 -8.79 2.39 9.98
CA GLU A 59 -7.38 2.76 9.98
C GLU A 59 -6.94 3.43 8.69
N HIS A 60 -7.49 2.98 7.55
CA HIS A 60 -7.21 3.59 6.25
C HIS A 60 -7.81 4.99 6.13
N TYR A 61 -9.06 5.20 6.51
CA TYR A 61 -9.69 6.51 6.41
C TYR A 61 -9.13 7.51 7.44
N GLU A 62 -8.77 7.04 8.64
CA GLU A 62 -8.03 7.88 9.60
C GLU A 62 -6.66 8.29 9.05
N ARG A 63 -5.94 7.39 8.36
CA ARG A 63 -4.66 7.76 7.74
C ARG A 63 -4.85 8.69 6.55
N LEU A 64 -5.93 8.57 5.78
CA LEU A 64 -6.29 9.52 4.73
C LEU A 64 -6.48 10.92 5.29
N GLN A 65 -7.23 11.03 6.40
CA GLN A 65 -7.43 12.28 7.12
C GLN A 65 -6.10 12.87 7.60
N LYS A 66 -5.28 12.09 8.32
CA LYS A 66 -3.97 12.53 8.82
C LYS A 66 -3.04 12.96 7.67
N SER A 67 -3.11 12.28 6.53
CA SER A 67 -2.35 12.66 5.34
C SER A 67 -2.81 13.98 4.74
N ALA A 68 -4.12 14.24 4.70
CA ALA A 68 -4.69 15.51 4.23
C ALA A 68 -4.31 16.67 5.16
N GLU A 69 -4.44 16.46 6.47
CA GLU A 69 -4.06 17.44 7.51
C GLU A 69 -2.58 17.80 7.43
N ALA A 70 -1.69 16.80 7.23
CA ALA A 70 -0.25 17.02 7.08
C ALA A 70 0.10 17.90 5.87
N LEU A 71 -0.71 17.88 4.82
CA LEU A 71 -0.56 18.73 3.64
C LEU A 71 -1.41 20.00 3.68
N ASN A 72 -2.05 20.33 4.80
CA ASN A 72 -2.98 21.46 4.93
C ASN A 72 -4.12 21.42 3.87
N LEU A 73 -4.55 20.23 3.48
CA LEU A 73 -5.75 20.06 2.67
C LEU A 73 -6.97 20.04 3.58
N PRO A 74 -7.98 20.93 3.38
CA PRO A 74 -9.21 20.89 4.15
C PRO A 74 -9.84 19.49 4.13
N TYR A 75 -10.22 18.96 5.30
CA TYR A 75 -10.82 17.63 5.41
C TYR A 75 -12.07 17.70 6.32
N THR A 76 -13.23 17.42 5.76
CA THR A 76 -14.52 17.60 6.46
C THR A 76 -15.34 16.31 6.51
N TRP A 77 -14.86 15.21 5.95
CA TRP A 77 -15.60 13.95 5.88
C TRP A 77 -15.44 13.11 7.14
N ASN A 78 -16.51 12.44 7.53
CA ASN A 78 -16.51 11.50 8.64
C ASN A 78 -16.09 10.10 8.18
N VAL A 79 -15.33 9.38 8.99
CA VAL A 79 -14.81 8.02 8.66
C VAL A 79 -15.95 7.06 8.37
N GLN A 80 -17.03 7.05 9.17
CA GLN A 80 -18.15 6.13 8.96
C GLN A 80 -18.90 6.45 7.66
N GLU A 81 -19.11 7.72 7.34
CA GLU A 81 -19.70 8.16 6.08
C GLU A 81 -18.92 7.61 4.88
N LEU A 82 -17.58 7.68 4.93
CA LEU A 82 -16.74 7.20 3.84
C LEU A 82 -16.74 5.67 3.73
N ILE A 83 -16.83 4.96 4.85
CA ILE A 83 -17.00 3.49 4.86
C ILE A 83 -18.33 3.12 4.20
N ASP A 84 -19.41 3.76 4.60
CA ASP A 84 -20.77 3.50 4.05
C ASP A 84 -20.83 3.83 2.55
N ALA A 85 -20.23 4.96 2.15
CA ALA A 85 -20.10 5.35 0.74
C ALA A 85 -19.31 4.30 -0.07
N THR A 86 -18.24 3.75 0.52
CA THR A 86 -17.43 2.72 -0.14
C THR A 86 -18.24 1.44 -0.37
N TYR A 87 -19.01 0.98 0.62
CA TYR A 87 -19.89 -0.16 0.43
C TYR A 87 -20.96 0.10 -0.64
N GLN A 88 -21.50 1.32 -0.72
CA GLN A 88 -22.43 1.69 -1.78
C GLN A 88 -21.78 1.61 -3.17
N VAL A 89 -20.54 2.10 -3.32
CA VAL A 89 -19.80 2.03 -4.59
C VAL A 89 -19.54 0.56 -4.98
N LEU A 90 -19.07 -0.27 -4.04
CA LEU A 90 -18.84 -1.71 -4.26
C LEU A 90 -20.13 -2.42 -4.72
N ALA A 91 -21.25 -2.16 -4.04
CA ALA A 91 -22.54 -2.74 -4.37
C ALA A 91 -23.04 -2.30 -5.76
N LYS A 92 -22.91 -1.01 -6.11
CA LYS A 92 -23.32 -0.49 -7.42
C LYS A 92 -22.50 -1.06 -8.57
N ASN A 93 -21.25 -1.40 -8.33
CA ASN A 93 -20.34 -2.01 -9.31
C ASN A 93 -20.34 -3.55 -9.27
N ASN A 94 -21.15 -4.18 -8.40
CA ASN A 94 -21.20 -5.64 -8.19
C ASN A 94 -19.81 -6.25 -7.85
N GLN A 95 -19.01 -5.56 -7.04
CA GLN A 95 -17.65 -5.96 -6.69
C GLN A 95 -17.60 -6.55 -5.28
N GLN A 96 -17.00 -7.74 -5.14
CA GLN A 96 -16.80 -8.44 -3.87
C GLN A 96 -15.31 -8.44 -3.46
N ASP A 97 -14.41 -8.72 -4.40
CA ASP A 97 -12.95 -8.57 -4.24
C ASP A 97 -12.51 -7.34 -5.04
N ALA A 98 -12.12 -6.28 -4.37
CA ALA A 98 -11.84 -5.04 -5.05
C ALA A 98 -10.70 -4.25 -4.41
N TYR A 99 -10.03 -3.47 -5.23
CA TYR A 99 -9.19 -2.38 -4.78
C TYR A 99 -10.02 -1.10 -4.71
N ILE A 100 -9.84 -0.35 -3.63
CA ILE A 100 -10.55 0.88 -3.34
C ILE A 100 -9.53 2.00 -3.27
N ARG A 101 -9.76 3.07 -4.03
CA ARG A 101 -8.90 4.24 -4.13
C ARG A 101 -9.65 5.50 -3.70
N PRO A 102 -9.67 5.83 -2.42
CA PRO A 102 -10.03 7.18 -1.99
C PRO A 102 -8.92 8.15 -2.39
N LEU A 103 -9.30 9.32 -2.90
CA LEU A 103 -8.41 10.39 -3.30
C LEU A 103 -8.96 11.72 -2.78
N VAL A 104 -8.23 12.39 -1.91
CA VAL A 104 -8.46 13.80 -1.57
C VAL A 104 -7.59 14.65 -2.47
N TYR A 105 -8.20 15.56 -3.22
CA TYR A 105 -7.51 16.37 -4.19
C TYR A 105 -7.87 17.85 -4.08
N ALA A 106 -6.88 18.69 -4.41
CA ALA A 106 -7.00 20.12 -4.37
C ALA A 106 -7.76 20.67 -5.59
N PRO A 107 -8.59 21.71 -5.42
CA PRO A 107 -9.30 22.37 -6.50
C PRO A 107 -8.37 23.15 -7.45
N ALA A 108 -8.97 23.91 -8.37
CA ALA A 108 -8.26 24.85 -9.23
C ALA A 108 -7.56 25.93 -8.39
N ASN A 109 -6.23 25.89 -8.37
CA ASN A 109 -5.39 26.86 -7.67
C ASN A 109 -3.96 26.78 -8.27
N MET A 110 -3.57 27.74 -9.06
CA MET A 110 -2.23 27.81 -9.67
C MET A 110 -1.22 28.58 -8.80
N SER A 111 -1.62 29.00 -7.60
CA SER A 111 -0.77 29.65 -6.60
C SER A 111 -0.30 28.67 -5.52
N PHE A 112 0.52 29.14 -4.58
CA PHE A 112 0.90 28.40 -3.37
C PHE A 112 0.13 28.85 -2.12
N ASN A 113 -0.98 29.55 -2.32
CA ASN A 113 -1.88 29.92 -1.23
C ASN A 113 -2.65 28.69 -0.70
N LEU A 114 -3.08 28.76 0.54
CA LEU A 114 -3.93 27.73 1.15
C LEU A 114 -5.24 27.58 0.39
N ASN A 115 -5.67 26.35 0.21
CA ASN A 115 -7.00 26.05 -0.28
C ASN A 115 -8.04 26.20 0.83
N THR A 116 -9.22 26.67 0.51
CA THR A 116 -10.37 26.78 1.43
C THR A 116 -11.26 25.53 1.38
N GLU A 117 -11.09 24.71 0.36
CA GLU A 117 -11.82 23.47 0.15
C GLU A 117 -10.92 22.40 -0.47
N SER A 118 -11.37 21.18 -0.43
CA SER A 118 -10.82 20.05 -1.20
C SER A 118 -11.95 19.15 -1.67
N HIS A 119 -11.63 18.24 -2.56
CA HIS A 119 -12.58 17.27 -3.11
C HIS A 119 -12.17 15.86 -2.70
N LEU A 120 -13.14 14.97 -2.56
CA LEU A 120 -12.89 13.55 -2.31
C LEU A 120 -13.63 12.68 -3.31
N ALA A 121 -12.89 11.78 -3.94
CA ALA A 121 -13.44 10.73 -4.79
C ALA A 121 -13.12 9.35 -4.21
N ILE A 122 -14.06 8.39 -4.29
CA ILE A 122 -13.84 6.99 -3.98
C ILE A 122 -14.09 6.18 -5.24
N MET A 123 -13.04 5.59 -5.77
CA MET A 123 -13.06 4.74 -6.96
C MET A 123 -12.79 3.29 -6.57
N THR A 124 -13.37 2.32 -7.29
CA THR A 124 -13.14 0.90 -7.05
C THR A 124 -12.93 0.16 -8.37
N TRP A 125 -12.13 -0.92 -8.33
CA TRP A 125 -11.96 -1.84 -9.46
C TRP A 125 -11.62 -3.24 -8.98
N GLU A 126 -11.90 -4.24 -9.78
CA GLU A 126 -11.48 -5.60 -9.50
C GLU A 126 -9.95 -5.70 -9.46
N MET A 127 -9.45 -6.36 -8.43
CA MET A 127 -8.01 -6.47 -8.21
C MET A 127 -7.50 -7.85 -8.55
N GLN A 128 -6.63 -7.93 -9.56
CA GLN A 128 -5.72 -9.07 -9.73
C GLN A 128 -4.50 -8.88 -8.81
N PRO A 129 -3.75 -9.94 -8.44
CA PRO A 129 -2.52 -9.80 -7.66
C PRO A 129 -1.58 -8.78 -8.29
N PHE A 130 -1.27 -7.70 -7.58
CA PHE A 130 -0.56 -6.52 -8.12
C PHE A 130 0.86 -6.86 -8.63
N LEU A 131 1.57 -7.71 -7.87
CA LEU A 131 2.92 -8.21 -8.24
C LEU A 131 2.89 -9.67 -8.73
N GLY A 132 1.69 -10.22 -9.00
CA GLY A 132 1.51 -11.62 -9.33
C GLY A 132 1.54 -12.51 -8.08
N ASP A 133 1.64 -13.82 -8.32
CA ASP A 133 1.66 -14.87 -7.30
C ASP A 133 3.00 -15.63 -7.24
N LYS A 134 3.97 -15.25 -8.10
CA LYS A 134 5.34 -15.79 -8.11
C LYS A 134 6.24 -15.00 -7.18
N LEU A 135 7.34 -15.63 -6.75
CA LEU A 135 8.40 -14.95 -6.00
C LEU A 135 9.05 -13.84 -6.85
N LEU A 136 9.38 -12.73 -6.21
CA LEU A 136 9.92 -11.56 -6.88
C LEU A 136 11.44 -11.60 -6.99
N ARG A 137 11.97 -11.16 -8.13
CA ARG A 137 13.35 -10.76 -8.29
C ARG A 137 13.43 -9.26 -8.06
N VAL A 138 14.05 -8.87 -6.97
CA VAL A 138 14.09 -7.47 -6.51
C VAL A 138 15.42 -6.83 -6.89
N TYR A 139 15.37 -5.55 -7.21
CA TYR A 139 16.53 -4.74 -7.59
C TYR A 139 16.82 -3.68 -6.53
N SER A 140 18.08 -3.61 -6.08
CA SER A 140 18.55 -2.50 -5.22
C SER A 140 18.60 -1.22 -6.04
N SER A 141 17.59 -0.38 -5.88
CA SER A 141 17.41 0.83 -6.69
C SER A 141 18.41 1.90 -6.32
N PRO A 142 18.96 2.66 -7.28
CA PRO A 142 19.72 3.89 -7.00
C PRO A 142 18.81 5.03 -6.50
N PHE A 143 17.49 4.93 -6.70
CA PHE A 143 16.55 5.90 -6.17
C PHE A 143 16.38 5.69 -4.67
N GLN A 144 16.33 6.80 -3.93
CA GLN A 144 16.12 6.81 -2.49
C GLN A 144 14.70 7.28 -2.18
N ARG A 145 14.19 6.94 -1.00
CA ARG A 145 12.95 7.55 -0.51
C ARG A 145 13.13 9.05 -0.35
N PRO A 146 12.08 9.85 -0.58
CA PRO A 146 12.17 11.29 -0.38
C PRO A 146 12.68 11.66 1.01
N ASN A 147 13.50 12.71 1.08
CA ASN A 147 14.05 13.18 2.33
C ASN A 147 12.92 13.71 3.25
N PRO A 148 12.77 13.21 4.50
CA PRO A 148 11.74 13.67 5.42
C PRO A 148 11.86 15.15 5.82
N LYS A 149 13.00 15.80 5.58
CA LYS A 149 13.16 17.25 5.76
C LYS A 149 12.57 18.07 4.60
N GLY A 150 12.31 17.43 3.45
CA GLY A 150 11.68 18.07 2.28
C GLY A 150 10.26 17.62 2.02
N PHE A 151 9.85 16.48 2.58
CA PHE A 151 8.55 15.86 2.33
C PHE A 151 7.97 15.26 3.59
N TYR A 152 6.65 15.38 3.78
CA TYR A 152 5.95 14.66 4.84
C TYR A 152 5.78 13.18 4.44
N ILE A 153 6.83 12.37 4.59
CA ILE A 153 6.86 10.96 4.16
C ILE A 153 5.83 10.07 4.85
N HIS A 154 5.30 10.48 6.00
CA HIS A 154 4.21 9.81 6.70
C HIS A 154 2.84 10.06 6.04
N ALA A 155 2.72 11.13 5.26
CA ALA A 155 1.55 11.38 4.45
C ALA A 155 1.61 10.54 3.16
N LYS A 156 0.50 9.89 2.83
CA LYS A 156 0.36 9.15 1.56
C LYS A 156 0.03 10.13 0.42
N ALA A 157 0.97 11.03 0.13
CA ALA A 157 0.82 12.09 -0.84
C ALA A 157 1.03 11.61 -2.28
N ALA A 158 0.18 12.06 -3.21
CA ALA A 158 0.23 11.66 -4.61
C ALA A 158 1.58 12.01 -5.28
N GLY A 159 2.13 13.18 -4.99
CA GLY A 159 3.40 13.64 -5.56
C GLY A 159 4.61 12.77 -5.18
N HIS A 160 4.59 12.09 -4.04
CA HIS A 160 5.66 11.18 -3.64
C HIS A 160 5.78 9.96 -4.56
N TYR A 161 4.70 9.59 -5.23
CA TYR A 161 4.65 8.39 -6.08
C TYR A 161 5.38 8.54 -7.42
N VAL A 162 5.75 9.74 -7.82
CA VAL A 162 6.67 9.93 -8.95
C VAL A 162 7.99 9.19 -8.68
N ASN A 163 8.57 9.31 -7.48
CA ASN A 163 9.75 8.57 -7.06
C ASN A 163 9.53 7.04 -7.12
N SER A 164 8.39 6.57 -6.62
CA SER A 164 8.03 5.14 -6.66
C SER A 164 7.89 4.60 -8.09
N ILE A 165 7.26 5.37 -8.99
CA ILE A 165 7.08 5.01 -10.40
C ILE A 165 8.45 4.91 -11.09
N LEU A 166 9.33 5.89 -10.91
CA LEU A 166 10.67 5.90 -11.51
C LEU A 166 11.50 4.70 -11.06
N ALA A 167 11.50 4.39 -9.75
CA ALA A 167 12.23 3.25 -9.22
C ALA A 167 11.70 1.91 -9.76
N SER A 168 10.37 1.72 -9.80
CA SER A 168 9.75 0.50 -10.34
C SER A 168 10.01 0.35 -11.84
N GLN A 169 9.95 1.44 -12.63
CA GLN A 169 10.25 1.41 -14.05
C GLN A 169 11.72 1.08 -14.33
N ASP A 170 12.65 1.65 -13.54
CA ASP A 170 14.09 1.36 -13.67
C ASP A 170 14.39 -0.12 -13.37
N ALA A 171 13.81 -0.68 -12.30
CA ALA A 171 13.94 -2.10 -11.98
C ALA A 171 13.44 -3.00 -13.14
N LYS A 172 12.25 -2.69 -13.67
CA LYS A 172 11.65 -3.44 -14.80
C LYS A 172 12.47 -3.34 -16.07
N ALA A 173 13.03 -2.17 -16.36
CA ALA A 173 13.91 -1.99 -17.53
C ALA A 173 15.19 -2.83 -17.43
N LYS A 174 15.62 -3.16 -16.20
CA LYS A 174 16.77 -4.04 -15.92
C LYS A 174 16.40 -5.52 -15.77
N GLY A 175 15.13 -5.88 -16.01
CA GLY A 175 14.65 -7.26 -15.99
C GLY A 175 14.26 -7.79 -14.61
N PHE A 176 14.13 -6.94 -13.61
CA PHE A 176 13.62 -7.28 -12.28
C PHE A 176 12.10 -7.06 -12.18
N ASP A 177 11.50 -7.62 -11.15
CA ASP A 177 10.06 -7.54 -10.96
C ASP A 177 9.64 -6.31 -10.14
N GLU A 178 10.48 -5.87 -9.18
CA GLU A 178 10.25 -4.66 -8.36
C GLU A 178 11.57 -4.10 -7.79
N ALA A 179 11.51 -2.86 -7.30
CA ALA A 179 12.63 -2.16 -6.69
C ALA A 179 12.60 -2.23 -5.16
N LEU A 180 13.78 -2.15 -4.54
CA LEU A 180 13.96 -1.82 -3.13
C LEU A 180 14.69 -0.47 -3.06
N LEU A 181 14.13 0.49 -2.30
CA LEU A 181 14.72 1.80 -2.10
C LEU A 181 15.44 1.86 -0.75
N SER A 182 16.54 2.61 -0.71
CA SER A 182 17.16 3.05 0.54
C SER A 182 16.56 4.38 1.01
N ASP A 183 16.85 4.72 2.26
CA ASP A 183 16.66 6.08 2.77
C ASP A 183 17.85 7.00 2.41
N MET A 184 17.78 8.26 2.80
CA MET A 184 18.82 9.25 2.53
C MET A 184 20.17 8.97 3.21
N ASN A 185 20.20 8.06 4.20
CA ASN A 185 21.41 7.65 4.91
C ASN A 185 22.00 6.33 4.37
N GLY A 186 21.36 5.73 3.36
CA GLY A 186 21.77 4.47 2.75
C GLY A 186 21.23 3.22 3.43
N TYR A 187 20.40 3.33 4.48
CA TYR A 187 19.71 2.20 5.07
C TYR A 187 18.55 1.75 4.20
N ILE A 188 18.23 0.47 4.27
CA ILE A 188 17.04 -0.08 3.63
C ILE A 188 15.79 0.66 4.13
N ALA A 189 14.94 1.06 3.21
CA ALA A 189 13.67 1.72 3.53
C ALA A 189 12.48 0.82 3.16
N GLU A 190 12.02 0.86 1.94
CA GLU A 190 10.83 0.14 1.49
C GLU A 190 10.82 0.00 -0.04
N GLY A 191 9.93 -0.82 -0.57
CA GLY A 191 9.65 -0.84 -2.02
C GLY A 191 8.82 0.37 -2.47
N PRO A 192 8.58 0.54 -3.77
CA PRO A 192 7.79 1.62 -4.35
C PRO A 192 6.38 1.77 -3.75
N GLY A 193 5.76 0.67 -3.34
CA GLY A 193 4.42 0.66 -2.76
C GLY A 193 4.21 -0.37 -1.65
N ALA A 194 5.28 -0.88 -1.03
CA ALA A 194 5.21 -1.95 -0.03
C ALA A 194 6.36 -1.85 0.98
N ASN A 195 6.11 -2.19 2.24
CA ASN A 195 7.17 -2.31 3.25
C ASN A 195 7.92 -3.63 3.09
N VAL A 196 9.14 -3.71 3.62
CA VAL A 196 10.02 -4.87 3.54
C VAL A 196 10.24 -5.51 4.91
N PHE A 197 10.30 -6.84 4.89
CA PHE A 197 10.80 -7.68 5.98
C PHE A 197 11.81 -8.66 5.42
N PHE A 198 12.82 -9.01 6.22
CA PHE A 198 13.71 -10.12 5.90
C PHE A 198 13.97 -10.99 7.14
N GLU A 199 14.21 -12.26 6.89
CA GLU A 199 14.43 -13.29 7.91
C GLU A 199 15.90 -13.62 8.01
N LYS A 200 16.41 -13.72 9.24
CA LYS A 200 17.73 -14.27 9.53
C LYS A 200 17.71 -15.06 10.83
N ASP A 201 18.15 -16.31 10.77
CA ASP A 201 18.24 -17.22 11.91
C ASP A 201 16.93 -17.29 12.73
N GLY A 202 15.78 -17.35 12.06
CA GLY A 202 14.45 -17.43 12.68
C GLY A 202 13.95 -16.12 13.31
N VAL A 203 14.59 -15.00 13.05
CA VAL A 203 14.18 -13.66 13.48
C VAL A 203 13.83 -12.83 12.27
N LEU A 204 12.72 -12.09 12.33
CA LEU A 204 12.36 -11.10 11.30
C LEU A 204 12.93 -9.73 11.63
N TYR A 205 13.41 -9.06 10.60
CA TYR A 205 13.89 -7.69 10.65
C TYR A 205 13.09 -6.82 9.69
N THR A 206 12.81 -5.58 10.09
CA THR A 206 12.12 -4.60 9.24
C THR A 206 12.62 -3.20 9.57
N PRO A 207 12.72 -2.28 8.59
CA PRO A 207 13.09 -0.90 8.86
C PRO A 207 12.17 -0.26 9.91
N ALA A 208 12.78 0.43 10.87
CA ALA A 208 12.05 1.22 11.87
C ALA A 208 11.30 2.38 11.18
N SER A 209 10.20 2.82 11.82
CA SER A 209 9.47 4.01 11.36
C SER A 209 10.37 5.25 11.40
N GLY A 210 10.09 6.21 10.51
CA GLY A 210 10.86 7.48 10.40
C GLY A 210 11.17 7.81 8.94
N ASN A 211 11.68 6.85 8.16
CA ASN A 211 12.03 7.03 6.75
C ASN A 211 11.20 6.17 5.80
N ILE A 212 10.11 5.57 6.28
CA ILE A 212 9.17 4.74 5.53
C ILE A 212 7.73 5.20 5.78
N LEU A 213 6.82 4.82 4.90
CA LEU A 213 5.39 4.91 5.19
C LEU A 213 5.02 3.87 6.24
N THR A 214 4.32 4.28 7.30
CA THR A 214 3.78 3.36 8.32
C THR A 214 2.63 2.54 7.71
N GLY A 215 2.95 1.37 7.16
CA GLY A 215 2.01 0.52 6.44
C GLY A 215 0.98 -0.13 7.36
N ILE A 216 -0.30 -0.08 6.99
CA ILE A 216 -1.38 -0.78 7.72
C ILE A 216 -1.19 -2.31 7.56
N THR A 217 -0.78 -2.77 6.39
CA THR A 217 -0.41 -4.18 6.20
C THR A 217 0.82 -4.54 7.02
N ARG A 218 1.83 -3.65 7.13
CA ARG A 218 2.98 -3.87 8.00
C ARG A 218 2.54 -4.03 9.46
N ALA A 219 1.65 -3.18 9.95
CA ALA A 219 1.09 -3.31 11.30
C ALA A 219 0.37 -4.66 11.48
N THR A 220 -0.40 -5.09 10.47
CA THR A 220 -1.07 -6.40 10.49
C THR A 220 -0.05 -7.56 10.50
N VAL A 221 1.06 -7.46 9.78
CA VAL A 221 2.16 -8.44 9.83
C VAL A 221 2.75 -8.53 11.24
N LEU A 222 3.00 -7.39 11.89
CA LEU A 222 3.49 -7.35 13.27
C LEU A 222 2.47 -7.96 14.26
N GLU A 223 1.16 -7.72 14.08
CA GLU A 223 0.09 -8.37 14.86
C GLU A 223 0.13 -9.89 14.69
N ILE A 224 0.31 -10.39 13.45
CA ILE A 224 0.42 -11.82 13.14
C ILE A 224 1.67 -12.41 13.80
N CYS A 225 2.82 -11.74 13.69
CA CYS A 225 4.06 -12.17 14.34
C CYS A 225 3.89 -12.30 15.85
N SER A 226 3.25 -11.33 16.49
CA SER A 226 2.95 -11.39 17.93
C SER A 226 2.06 -12.58 18.27
N ALA A 227 1.01 -12.84 17.50
CA ALA A 227 0.09 -13.96 17.72
C ALA A 227 0.76 -15.34 17.53
N LEU A 228 1.73 -15.44 16.61
CA LEU A 228 2.49 -16.66 16.33
C LEU A 228 3.78 -16.77 17.15
N SER A 229 4.07 -15.82 18.04
CA SER A 229 5.33 -15.75 18.81
C SER A 229 6.58 -15.71 17.90
N ILE A 230 6.48 -15.12 16.73
CA ILE A 230 7.60 -14.89 15.82
C ILE A 230 8.36 -13.65 16.28
N PRO A 231 9.68 -13.75 16.58
CA PRO A 231 10.47 -12.61 17.00
C PRO A 231 10.65 -11.63 15.85
N VAL A 232 10.41 -10.32 16.11
CA VAL A 232 10.60 -9.24 15.14
C VAL A 232 11.43 -8.13 15.75
N VAL A 233 12.39 -7.62 14.97
CA VAL A 233 13.24 -6.47 15.34
C VAL A 233 13.02 -5.33 14.35
N GLU A 234 12.51 -4.21 14.85
CA GLU A 234 12.40 -2.97 14.10
C GLU A 234 13.67 -2.12 14.33
N LYS A 235 14.46 -1.91 13.28
CA LYS A 235 15.74 -1.18 13.38
C LYS A 235 16.11 -0.51 12.06
N GLN A 236 17.19 0.26 12.05
CA GLN A 236 17.87 0.62 10.81
C GLN A 236 18.54 -0.65 10.25
N CYS A 237 18.16 -1.03 9.03
CA CYS A 237 18.62 -2.24 8.35
C CYS A 237 19.65 -1.85 7.28
N THR A 238 20.78 -2.54 7.24
CA THR A 238 21.79 -2.31 6.20
C THR A 238 21.61 -3.24 5.01
N GLN A 239 22.26 -2.92 3.89
CA GLN A 239 22.25 -3.80 2.73
C GLN A 239 23.02 -5.11 3.01
N GLU A 240 24.10 -5.05 3.76
CA GLU A 240 24.89 -6.23 4.13
C GLU A 240 24.07 -7.23 4.93
N GLU A 241 23.20 -6.75 5.84
CA GLU A 241 22.31 -7.61 6.60
C GLU A 241 21.27 -8.30 5.69
N LEU A 242 20.74 -7.58 4.71
CA LEU A 242 19.81 -8.17 3.73
C LEU A 242 20.50 -9.19 2.82
N PHE A 243 21.74 -8.92 2.36
CA PHE A 243 22.52 -9.88 1.58
C PHE A 243 23.04 -11.08 2.39
N ALA A 244 22.86 -11.08 3.72
CA ALA A 244 23.10 -12.24 4.57
C ALA A 244 21.80 -12.92 5.04
N ALA A 245 20.63 -12.42 4.61
CA ALA A 245 19.33 -12.92 5.03
C ALA A 245 19.02 -14.30 4.44
N ASP A 246 18.16 -15.05 5.12
CA ASP A 246 17.72 -16.38 4.69
C ASP A 246 16.51 -16.31 3.75
N ALA A 247 15.61 -15.33 3.96
CA ALA A 247 14.45 -15.06 3.13
C ALA A 247 14.04 -13.57 3.26
N ALA A 248 13.25 -13.07 2.32
CA ALA A 248 12.69 -11.73 2.39
C ALA A 248 11.31 -11.65 1.72
N PHE A 249 10.53 -10.64 2.09
CA PHE A 249 9.23 -10.40 1.49
C PHE A 249 8.82 -8.92 1.54
N PHE A 250 7.95 -8.54 0.62
CA PHE A 250 7.21 -7.30 0.70
C PHE A 250 5.84 -7.50 1.34
N CYS A 251 5.34 -6.44 2.02
CA CYS A 251 3.95 -6.40 2.43
C CYS A 251 3.33 -5.02 2.16
N GLY A 252 2.08 -5.02 1.71
CA GLY A 252 1.32 -3.80 1.40
C GLY A 252 -0.08 -4.14 0.95
N THR A 253 -0.99 -3.17 0.92
CA THR A 253 -2.40 -3.43 0.60
C THR A 253 -2.56 -4.08 -0.79
N ALA A 254 -1.85 -3.60 -1.80
CA ALA A 254 -1.93 -4.15 -3.16
C ALA A 254 -1.11 -5.45 -3.31
N ALA A 255 0.04 -5.54 -2.64
CA ALA A 255 0.95 -6.68 -2.70
C ALA A 255 0.54 -7.82 -1.76
N GLU A 256 -0.30 -7.53 -0.75
CA GLU A 256 -0.55 -8.42 0.39
C GLU A 256 0.77 -8.79 1.08
N VAL A 257 1.14 -10.06 1.12
CA VAL A 257 2.45 -10.55 1.54
C VAL A 257 3.02 -11.37 0.40
N ILE A 258 4.17 -10.95 -0.15
CA ILE A 258 4.78 -11.58 -1.32
C ILE A 258 6.27 -11.79 -1.11
N GLY A 259 6.70 -13.05 -1.23
CA GLY A 259 8.09 -13.46 -1.03
C GLY A 259 9.01 -13.05 -2.18
N TRP A 260 10.30 -12.99 -1.88
CA TRP A 260 11.33 -12.74 -2.87
C TRP A 260 12.07 -14.02 -3.24
N GLN A 261 12.40 -14.14 -4.52
CA GLN A 261 13.34 -15.13 -5.02
C GLN A 261 14.78 -14.67 -4.81
N SER A 262 15.03 -13.40 -5.13
CA SER A 262 16.38 -12.82 -5.08
C SER A 262 16.35 -11.31 -4.87
N ILE A 263 17.49 -10.77 -4.47
CA ILE A 263 17.80 -9.35 -4.59
C ILE A 263 19.10 -9.20 -5.37
N ASP A 264 19.07 -8.42 -6.45
CA ASP A 264 20.16 -8.32 -7.43
C ASP A 264 20.63 -9.73 -7.85
N GLN A 265 21.90 -10.08 -7.60
CA GLN A 265 22.47 -11.39 -7.88
C GLN A 265 22.38 -12.37 -6.70
N TYR A 266 21.95 -11.89 -5.52
CA TYR A 266 21.85 -12.72 -4.33
C TYR A 266 20.56 -13.54 -4.34
N GLN A 267 20.69 -14.87 -4.28
CA GLN A 267 19.59 -15.81 -4.13
C GLN A 267 19.42 -16.14 -2.65
N PHE A 268 18.21 -16.06 -2.14
CA PHE A 268 17.93 -16.42 -0.76
C PHE A 268 18.08 -17.94 -0.56
N PRO A 269 18.82 -18.37 0.49
CA PRO A 269 19.11 -19.79 0.69
C PRO A 269 17.92 -20.60 1.21
N LEU A 270 16.99 -19.96 1.95
CA LEU A 270 15.82 -20.64 2.49
C LEU A 270 14.70 -20.70 1.46
N ALA A 271 14.14 -21.91 1.26
CA ALA A 271 12.98 -22.06 0.39
C ALA A 271 11.77 -21.30 0.96
N TRP A 272 11.07 -20.52 0.10
CA TRP A 272 9.95 -19.69 0.53
C TRP A 272 8.91 -20.44 1.38
N ASN A 273 8.60 -21.70 1.01
CA ASN A 273 7.62 -22.50 1.71
C ASN A 273 8.05 -22.91 3.14
N GLU A 274 9.32 -22.75 3.48
CA GLU A 274 9.91 -23.06 4.80
C GLU A 274 10.12 -21.79 5.64
N SER A 275 9.95 -20.61 5.05
CA SER A 275 10.21 -19.31 5.67
C SER A 275 9.07 -18.86 6.61
N LEU A 276 9.41 -18.02 7.59
CA LEU A 276 8.45 -17.29 8.41
C LEU A 276 7.55 -16.40 7.55
N GLY A 277 8.09 -15.84 6.47
CA GLY A 277 7.33 -15.04 5.51
C GLY A 277 6.16 -15.80 4.89
N ARG A 278 6.34 -17.09 4.57
CA ARG A 278 5.26 -17.95 4.07
C ARG A 278 4.20 -18.21 5.13
N GLN A 279 4.56 -18.44 6.37
CA GLN A 279 3.60 -18.61 7.46
C GLN A 279 2.74 -17.35 7.61
N ILE A 280 3.38 -16.18 7.62
CA ILE A 280 2.70 -14.90 7.70
C ILE A 280 1.78 -14.67 6.50
N GLN A 281 2.20 -15.03 5.29
CA GLN A 281 1.38 -14.93 4.08
C GLN A 281 0.07 -15.74 4.21
N VAL A 282 0.15 -16.95 4.73
CA VAL A 282 -1.03 -17.82 4.95
C VAL A 282 -1.96 -17.20 5.99
N GLU A 283 -1.41 -16.79 7.15
CA GLU A 283 -2.21 -16.19 8.21
C GLU A 283 -2.81 -14.84 7.81
N TYR A 284 -2.08 -14.02 7.06
CA TYR A 284 -2.63 -12.79 6.48
C TYR A 284 -3.84 -13.09 5.59
N LYS A 285 -3.72 -14.10 4.70
CA LYS A 285 -4.84 -14.49 3.82
C LYS A 285 -6.03 -15.03 4.60
N ASN A 286 -5.81 -15.84 5.61
CA ASN A 286 -6.85 -16.31 6.51
C ASN A 286 -7.56 -15.14 7.22
N LYS A 287 -6.79 -14.19 7.75
CA LYS A 287 -7.31 -13.01 8.45
C LYS A 287 -8.19 -12.13 7.55
N VAL A 288 -7.74 -11.80 6.33
CA VAL A 288 -8.48 -10.92 5.41
C VAL A 288 -9.70 -11.57 4.79
N THR A 289 -9.73 -12.91 4.69
CA THR A 289 -10.88 -13.68 4.19
C THR A 289 -11.74 -14.28 5.30
N GLU A 290 -11.42 -14.02 6.56
CA GLU A 290 -12.09 -14.57 7.74
C GLU A 290 -12.22 -16.11 7.72
N LYS A 291 -11.23 -16.78 7.15
CA LYS A 291 -11.13 -18.24 7.26
C LYS A 291 -10.67 -18.59 8.66
N GLN A 292 -11.40 -19.50 9.33
CA GLN A 292 -10.93 -20.05 10.59
C GLN A 292 -9.63 -20.80 10.32
N THR A 293 -8.57 -20.44 11.03
CA THR A 293 -7.35 -21.26 11.08
C THR A 293 -7.75 -22.57 11.71
N ALA A 294 -7.62 -23.68 10.98
CA ALA A 294 -7.78 -25.01 11.61
C ALA A 294 -6.77 -25.06 12.76
N ALA A 295 -7.26 -25.25 13.98
CA ALA A 295 -6.39 -25.42 15.14
C ALA A 295 -5.42 -26.56 14.79
N ILE A 296 -4.14 -26.23 14.64
CA ILE A 296 -3.09 -27.23 14.53
C ILE A 296 -3.05 -27.88 15.91
N SER A 297 -3.72 -29.02 16.05
CA SER A 297 -3.52 -29.88 17.21
C SER A 297 -2.08 -30.37 17.15
N LEU A 298 -1.27 -29.87 18.08
CA LEU A 298 0.07 -30.33 18.39
C LEU A 298 0.00 -31.76 18.93
#